data_fd91c41fa6e05106dae46d6b7b590e94
#
_entry.id   fd91c41fa6e05106dae46d6b7b590e94
#
_cell.length_a   1.000
_cell.length_b   1.000
_cell.length_c   1.000
_cell.angle_alpha   90.00
_cell.angle_beta   90.00
_cell.angle_gamma   90.00
#
_symmetry.space_group_name_H-M   'P 1'
#
loop_
_entity.id
_entity.type
_entity.pdbx_description
1 polymer ?
#
loop_
_entity_poly.entity_id
_entity_poly.type
_entity_poly.pdbx_seq_one_letter_code
_entity_poly.pdbx_strand_id
1 'polypeptide(L)'
;MDLPIVLSHKTAWLYHNVARPLEPLSRASSLYDEGSFAGEVEPTASLPKLGLDAKGLRISAAVEIVADYLVSLGIPQEELGRIDTLVSFDFERSRPAGLRRHVFGAPIPSDHLIEVAEGLLVVDEAMCLVQAGSWMSELEQLEYGFEVCARYHLNHLSSDDYVEASQRYAVADLRAFCEQNPSRRGVKRAASLLKRVKDAARSPMETATAIMVVAKRSQGGLGYTRVEFNHRVDVPNEFKYLAKAGYFEIDVYAPASGTGIEYNGSDHLDKQRSASDAERMTVLSALGFRMIVLTGTQFAHQLQLHRAMNAIALAMGLK
;
A
#
# COMPACT_ATOMS: atom_id res chain seq x y z
N MET A 1 -24.76 23.85 -6.70
CA MET A 1 -23.31 23.77 -6.52
C MET A 1 -22.76 23.28 -7.86
N ASP A 2 -21.97 24.09 -8.55
CA ASP A 2 -21.62 23.78 -9.97
C ASP A 2 -20.28 23.04 -10.13
N LEU A 3 -19.67 22.61 -9.02
CA LEU A 3 -18.40 21.89 -9.05
C LEU A 3 -18.53 20.59 -8.28
N PRO A 4 -17.92 19.49 -8.79
CA PRO A 4 -17.91 18.20 -8.11
C PRO A 4 -17.23 18.31 -6.74
N ILE A 5 -17.69 17.52 -5.78
CA ILE A 5 -17.05 17.37 -4.48
C ILE A 5 -15.86 16.41 -4.69
N VAL A 6 -14.65 16.84 -4.30
CA VAL A 6 -13.44 16.00 -4.37
C VAL A 6 -13.05 15.56 -2.97
N LEU A 7 -13.24 14.27 -2.64
CA LEU A 7 -12.77 13.66 -1.40
C LEU A 7 -11.23 13.58 -1.39
N SER A 8 -10.64 13.82 -0.23
CA SER A 8 -9.18 13.89 -0.09
C SER A 8 -8.72 13.50 1.31
N HIS A 9 -7.41 13.45 1.54
CA HIS A 9 -6.80 13.26 2.85
C HIS A 9 -7.36 12.01 3.58
N LYS A 10 -7.71 12.13 4.88
CA LYS A 10 -8.21 11.01 5.68
C LYS A 10 -9.49 10.41 5.09
N THR A 11 -10.40 11.24 4.55
CA THR A 11 -11.64 10.75 3.96
C THR A 11 -11.39 9.91 2.69
N ALA A 12 -10.47 10.32 1.82
CA ALA A 12 -10.08 9.51 0.67
C ALA A 12 -9.40 8.20 1.08
N TRP A 13 -8.53 8.24 2.08
CA TRP A 13 -7.90 7.05 2.64
C TRP A 13 -8.94 6.06 3.20
N LEU A 14 -9.92 6.53 3.97
CA LEU A 14 -11.03 5.70 4.47
C LEU A 14 -11.83 5.10 3.30
N TYR A 15 -12.12 5.90 2.27
CA TYR A 15 -12.79 5.41 1.07
C TYR A 15 -12.02 4.27 0.42
N HIS A 16 -10.72 4.44 0.19
CA HIS A 16 -9.88 3.42 -0.44
C HIS A 16 -9.77 2.13 0.39
N ASN A 17 -9.95 2.20 1.70
CA ASN A 17 -9.92 1.02 2.57
C ASN A 17 -11.18 0.15 2.50
N VAL A 18 -12.34 0.73 2.19
CA VAL A 18 -13.63 0.00 2.16
C VAL A 18 -14.18 -0.20 0.77
N ALA A 19 -14.09 0.82 -0.06
CA ALA A 19 -14.63 0.84 -1.40
C ALA A 19 -13.50 0.74 -2.41
N ARG A 20 -12.72 -0.34 -2.37
CA ARG A 20 -11.76 -0.58 -3.44
C ARG A 20 -12.53 -0.78 -4.74
N PRO A 21 -12.53 0.15 -5.68
CA PRO A 21 -12.94 -0.17 -7.03
C PRO A 21 -12.00 -1.25 -7.53
N LEU A 22 -12.54 -2.35 -8.01
CA LEU A 22 -11.80 -3.50 -8.50
C LEU A 22 -10.83 -3.12 -9.62
N GLU A 23 -11.00 -1.93 -10.26
CA GLU A 23 -10.06 -1.34 -11.22
C GLU A 23 -10.26 0.19 -11.34
N PRO A 24 -9.18 0.98 -11.52
CA PRO A 24 -9.32 2.38 -11.91
C PRO A 24 -9.82 2.42 -13.36
N LEU A 25 -11.01 2.96 -13.58
CA LEU A 25 -11.70 3.04 -14.85
C LEU A 25 -10.91 3.72 -16.00
N SER A 26 -9.81 4.40 -15.70
CA SER A 26 -8.99 5.11 -16.70
C SER A 26 -7.57 4.58 -16.89
N ARG A 27 -7.09 3.62 -16.09
CA ARG A 27 -5.73 3.08 -16.19
C ARG A 27 -5.63 1.64 -16.71
N ALA A 28 -6.74 0.98 -16.96
CA ALA A 28 -6.77 -0.41 -17.46
C ALA A 28 -6.02 -0.60 -18.80
N SER A 29 -5.65 0.46 -19.51
CA SER A 29 -4.98 0.37 -20.81
C SER A 29 -3.45 0.45 -20.77
N SER A 30 -2.80 0.76 -19.66
CA SER A 30 -1.35 1.00 -19.64
C SER A 30 -0.52 -0.01 -18.82
N LEU A 31 -1.14 -0.94 -18.10
CA LEU A 31 -0.44 -1.93 -17.25
C LEU A 31 -0.58 -3.37 -17.72
N TYR A 32 -1.26 -3.64 -18.84
CA TYR A 32 -1.33 -4.99 -19.40
C TYR A 32 -0.24 -5.18 -20.46
N ASP A 33 0.76 -5.96 -20.09
CA ASP A 33 1.63 -6.65 -21.03
C ASP A 33 0.75 -7.64 -21.83
N GLU A 34 0.89 -7.63 -23.16
CA GLU A 34 0.10 -8.44 -24.09
C GLU A 34 0.35 -9.94 -23.85
N GLY A 35 -0.42 -10.56 -23.03
CA GLY A 35 -0.35 -12.02 -22.94
C GLY A 35 -0.90 -12.62 -21.67
N SER A 36 -2.15 -12.47 -21.35
CA SER A 36 -2.96 -13.47 -20.65
C SER A 36 -4.21 -12.86 -19.98
N PHE A 37 -5.34 -13.40 -20.32
CA PHE A 37 -6.72 -13.18 -19.84
C PHE A 37 -7.58 -12.29 -20.71
N ALA A 38 -8.19 -12.93 -21.74
CA ALA A 38 -9.47 -12.55 -22.28
C ALA A 38 -10.56 -12.98 -21.27
N GLY A 39 -10.82 -12.12 -20.28
CA GLY A 39 -12.04 -12.13 -19.51
C GLY A 39 -12.90 -10.99 -20.04
N GLU A 40 -14.13 -11.29 -20.46
CA GLU A 40 -15.12 -10.28 -20.85
C GLU A 40 -15.26 -9.28 -19.69
N VAL A 41 -14.88 -8.02 -19.95
CA VAL A 41 -15.17 -6.90 -19.04
C VAL A 41 -16.68 -6.71 -19.08
N GLU A 42 -17.38 -7.04 -17.99
CA GLU A 42 -18.79 -6.69 -17.86
C GLU A 42 -18.99 -5.18 -18.01
N PRO A 43 -20.05 -4.74 -18.68
CA PRO A 43 -20.28 -3.33 -18.92
C PRO A 43 -20.42 -2.60 -17.59
N THR A 44 -19.68 -1.51 -17.47
CA THR A 44 -19.62 -0.53 -16.39
C THR A 44 -20.96 -0.39 -15.67
N ALA A 45 -21.02 -0.81 -14.42
CA ALA A 45 -22.14 -0.48 -13.54
C ALA A 45 -22.30 1.06 -13.55
N SER A 46 -23.52 1.53 -13.77
CA SER A 46 -23.80 2.97 -13.72
C SER A 46 -23.42 3.54 -12.36
N LEU A 47 -22.71 4.67 -12.35
CA LEU A 47 -22.32 5.33 -11.10
C LEU A 47 -23.55 5.61 -10.22
N PRO A 48 -23.42 5.49 -8.89
CA PRO A 48 -24.48 5.82 -7.96
C PRO A 48 -24.96 7.28 -8.12
N LYS A 49 -26.27 7.48 -8.17
CA LYS A 49 -26.89 8.79 -8.25
C LYS A 49 -27.21 9.31 -6.86
N LEU A 50 -26.39 10.21 -6.36
CA LEU A 50 -26.56 10.80 -5.02
C LEU A 50 -27.38 12.10 -5.05
N GLY A 51 -27.70 12.63 -6.23
CA GLY A 51 -28.41 13.91 -6.35
C GLY A 51 -27.57 15.12 -5.95
N LEU A 52 -26.25 15.01 -5.99
CA LEU A 52 -25.32 16.10 -5.64
C LEU A 52 -25.36 17.26 -6.67
N ASP A 53 -25.84 17.00 -7.86
CA ASP A 53 -26.06 17.93 -8.95
C ASP A 53 -27.38 18.71 -8.86
N ALA A 54 -28.22 18.38 -7.87
CA ALA A 54 -29.54 19.00 -7.71
C ALA A 54 -29.44 20.52 -7.57
N LYS A 55 -30.19 21.23 -8.44
CA LYS A 55 -30.19 22.68 -8.49
C LYS A 55 -30.66 23.27 -7.14
N GLY A 56 -29.81 24.09 -6.51
CA GLY A 56 -30.11 24.71 -5.21
C GLY A 56 -29.79 23.83 -3.99
N LEU A 57 -29.10 22.70 -4.16
CA LEU A 57 -28.67 21.86 -3.04
C LEU A 57 -27.81 22.67 -2.07
N ARG A 58 -28.19 22.65 -0.77
CA ARG A 58 -27.40 23.30 0.30
C ARG A 58 -26.16 22.48 0.60
N ILE A 59 -25.06 23.16 0.90
CA ILE A 59 -23.79 22.47 1.25
C ILE A 59 -23.96 21.50 2.44
N SER A 60 -24.77 21.86 3.45
CA SER A 60 -25.05 20.97 4.58
C SER A 60 -25.74 19.68 4.17
N ALA A 61 -26.71 19.75 3.27
CA ALA A 61 -27.38 18.57 2.73
C ALA A 61 -26.43 17.73 1.88
N ALA A 62 -25.57 18.36 1.08
CA ALA A 62 -24.55 17.62 0.33
C ALA A 62 -23.56 16.88 1.24
N VAL A 63 -23.20 17.48 2.38
CA VAL A 63 -22.34 16.83 3.41
C VAL A 63 -23.03 15.61 3.99
N GLU A 64 -24.31 15.72 4.36
CA GLU A 64 -25.09 14.59 4.88
C GLU A 64 -25.21 13.47 3.87
N ILE A 65 -25.55 13.78 2.61
CA ILE A 65 -25.62 12.80 1.52
C ILE A 65 -24.29 12.05 1.33
N VAL A 66 -23.17 12.79 1.33
CA VAL A 66 -21.84 12.17 1.18
C VAL A 66 -21.49 11.33 2.41
N ALA A 67 -21.81 11.78 3.62
CA ALA A 67 -21.57 11.01 4.84
C ALA A 67 -22.38 9.71 4.84
N ASP A 68 -23.68 9.77 4.52
CA ASP A 68 -24.56 8.60 4.43
C ASP A 68 -24.05 7.61 3.36
N TYR A 69 -23.60 8.11 2.21
CA TYR A 69 -22.99 7.28 1.17
C TYR A 69 -21.73 6.55 1.69
N LEU A 70 -20.82 7.27 2.34
CA LEU A 70 -19.60 6.69 2.88
C LEU A 70 -19.89 5.65 3.98
N VAL A 71 -20.87 5.91 4.84
CA VAL A 71 -21.34 4.93 5.84
C VAL A 71 -21.96 3.70 5.18
N SER A 72 -22.72 3.89 4.09
CA SER A 72 -23.31 2.77 3.35
C SER A 72 -22.26 1.83 2.71
N LEU A 73 -21.05 2.34 2.47
CA LEU A 73 -19.90 1.55 2.00
C LEU A 73 -19.18 0.80 3.14
N GLY A 74 -19.57 1.03 4.40
CA GLY A 74 -18.98 0.37 5.56
C GLY A 74 -18.02 1.22 6.39
N ILE A 75 -17.84 2.51 6.08
CA ILE A 75 -17.03 3.40 6.92
C ILE A 75 -17.79 3.71 8.21
N PRO A 76 -17.23 3.42 9.40
CA PRO A 76 -17.89 3.78 10.67
C PRO A 76 -18.09 5.28 10.79
N GLN A 77 -19.26 5.69 11.26
CA GLN A 77 -19.63 7.10 11.43
C GLN A 77 -18.65 7.88 12.31
N GLU A 78 -18.10 7.23 13.34
CA GLU A 78 -17.11 7.79 14.26
C GLU A 78 -15.76 8.08 13.59
N GLU A 79 -15.41 7.37 12.52
CA GLU A 79 -14.17 7.56 11.76
C GLU A 79 -14.24 8.73 10.78
N LEU A 80 -15.42 9.06 10.27
CA LEU A 80 -15.60 10.11 9.27
C LEU A 80 -15.26 11.49 9.82
N GLY A 81 -15.73 11.86 11.01
CA GLY A 81 -15.54 13.18 11.57
C GLY A 81 -16.02 14.28 10.60
N ARG A 82 -15.10 15.19 10.24
CA ARG A 82 -15.31 16.13 9.14
C ARG A 82 -14.83 15.54 7.83
N ILE A 83 -15.65 15.65 6.79
CA ILE A 83 -15.29 15.18 5.45
C ILE A 83 -14.18 16.07 4.88
N ASP A 84 -13.03 15.47 4.59
CA ASP A 84 -11.89 16.14 3.97
C ASP A 84 -12.13 16.27 2.45
N THR A 85 -12.11 17.51 1.96
CA THR A 85 -12.29 17.81 0.53
C THR A 85 -11.12 18.62 -0.02
N LEU A 86 -10.88 18.54 -1.32
CA LEU A 86 -9.84 19.26 -2.04
C LEU A 86 -10.45 20.34 -2.94
N VAL A 87 -9.84 21.52 -2.97
CA VAL A 87 -10.13 22.59 -3.91
C VAL A 87 -8.83 23.07 -4.58
N SER A 88 -8.95 23.56 -5.81
CA SER A 88 -7.78 23.97 -6.59
C SER A 88 -7.10 25.19 -5.98
N PHE A 89 -7.86 26.22 -5.57
CA PHE A 89 -7.33 27.51 -5.14
C PHE A 89 -7.97 28.01 -3.85
N ASP A 90 -7.28 28.94 -3.16
CA ASP A 90 -7.67 29.42 -1.83
C ASP A 90 -8.98 30.24 -1.85
N PHE A 91 -9.29 30.91 -2.95
CA PHE A 91 -10.56 31.66 -3.09
C PHE A 91 -11.81 30.75 -3.12
N GLU A 92 -11.63 29.47 -3.51
CA GLU A 92 -12.68 28.46 -3.44
C GLU A 92 -12.90 27.93 -2.02
N ARG A 93 -11.99 28.27 -1.10
CA ARG A 93 -12.00 27.80 0.27
C ARG A 93 -13.06 28.52 1.09
N SER A 94 -14.21 27.87 1.27
CA SER A 94 -15.19 28.23 2.29
C SER A 94 -14.99 27.35 3.53
N ARG A 95 -15.67 27.66 4.63
CA ARG A 95 -15.61 26.84 5.86
C ARG A 95 -17.02 26.35 6.24
N PRO A 96 -17.68 25.54 5.41
CA PRO A 96 -18.98 25.00 5.74
C PRO A 96 -18.85 24.01 6.90
N ALA A 97 -19.88 23.94 7.73
CA ALA A 97 -19.95 22.95 8.79
C ALA A 97 -19.87 21.52 8.18
N GLY A 98 -19.18 20.62 8.85
CA GLY A 98 -19.02 19.23 8.40
C GLY A 98 -17.95 18.99 7.34
N LEU A 99 -17.41 20.03 6.69
CA LEU A 99 -16.30 19.89 5.74
C LEU A 99 -14.99 20.44 6.31
N ARG A 100 -13.89 19.76 5.95
CA ARG A 100 -12.53 20.29 6.08
C ARG A 100 -11.96 20.45 4.68
N ARG A 101 -11.88 21.68 4.19
CA ARG A 101 -11.37 21.97 2.86
C ARG A 101 -9.86 22.18 2.88
N HIS A 102 -9.18 21.49 1.97
CA HIS A 102 -7.77 21.60 1.71
C HIS A 102 -7.55 22.27 0.35
N VAL A 103 -6.45 23.00 0.21
CA VAL A 103 -6.10 23.72 -1.02
C VAL A 103 -4.93 23.02 -1.71
N PHE A 104 -5.10 22.65 -2.96
CA PHE A 104 -4.04 22.07 -3.77
C PHE A 104 -3.04 23.12 -4.26
N GLY A 105 -3.52 24.34 -4.54
CA GLY A 105 -2.72 25.48 -4.97
C GLY A 105 -2.36 25.45 -6.47
N ALA A 106 -3.07 24.66 -7.26
CA ALA A 106 -3.05 24.57 -8.72
C ALA A 106 -4.35 23.89 -9.18
N PRO A 107 -4.65 23.80 -10.48
CA PRO A 107 -5.66 22.89 -10.97
C PRO A 107 -5.34 21.47 -10.50
N ILE A 108 -6.36 20.78 -9.96
CA ILE A 108 -6.21 19.40 -9.53
C ILE A 108 -6.06 18.52 -10.77
N PRO A 109 -5.02 17.68 -10.89
CA PRO A 109 -4.83 16.84 -12.06
C PRO A 109 -5.98 15.82 -12.20
N SER A 110 -6.66 15.83 -13.35
CA SER A 110 -7.85 14.98 -13.60
C SER A 110 -7.53 13.49 -13.66
N ASP A 111 -6.33 13.13 -14.07
CA ASP A 111 -5.80 11.76 -14.12
C ASP A 111 -5.53 11.14 -12.74
N HIS A 112 -5.60 11.95 -11.69
CA HIS A 112 -5.51 11.55 -10.29
C HIS A 112 -6.84 11.70 -9.53
N LEU A 113 -7.95 11.81 -10.27
CA LEU A 113 -9.31 11.85 -9.72
C LEU A 113 -10.11 10.65 -10.23
N ILE A 114 -10.85 10.02 -9.35
CA ILE A 114 -11.73 8.89 -9.64
C ILE A 114 -13.15 9.33 -9.34
N GLU A 115 -14.05 9.23 -10.30
CA GLU A 115 -15.47 9.49 -10.06
C GLU A 115 -16.09 8.25 -9.42
N VAL A 116 -16.67 8.42 -8.21
CA VAL A 116 -17.19 7.33 -7.39
C VAL A 116 -18.72 7.37 -7.26
N ALA A 117 -19.31 8.53 -7.55
CA ALA A 117 -20.74 8.74 -7.74
C ALA A 117 -20.92 9.98 -8.61
N GLU A 118 -22.11 10.17 -9.20
CA GLU A 118 -22.38 11.36 -10.01
C GLU A 118 -22.10 12.65 -9.21
N GLY A 119 -21.11 13.44 -9.64
CA GLY A 119 -20.68 14.67 -8.96
C GLY A 119 -19.82 14.48 -7.71
N LEU A 120 -19.40 13.25 -7.39
CA LEU A 120 -18.49 12.93 -6.29
C LEU A 120 -17.21 12.30 -6.82
N LEU A 121 -16.09 12.97 -6.61
CA LEU A 121 -14.76 12.49 -6.97
C LEU A 121 -13.96 12.14 -5.71
N VAL A 122 -13.00 11.26 -5.83
CA VAL A 122 -11.99 10.98 -4.82
C VAL A 122 -10.60 11.09 -5.44
N VAL A 123 -9.63 11.63 -4.69
CA VAL A 123 -8.24 11.59 -5.13
C VAL A 123 -7.74 10.15 -5.15
N ASP A 124 -6.92 9.80 -6.12
CA ASP A 124 -6.32 8.48 -6.18
C ASP A 124 -5.33 8.24 -5.02
N GLU A 125 -4.83 7.02 -4.89
CA GLU A 125 -3.93 6.65 -3.80
C GLU A 125 -2.54 7.28 -3.93
N ALA A 126 -2.10 7.65 -5.13
CA ALA A 126 -0.83 8.36 -5.31
C ALA A 126 -0.90 9.76 -4.67
N MET A 127 -1.98 10.49 -4.95
CA MET A 127 -2.23 11.79 -4.32
C MET A 127 -2.55 11.62 -2.83
N CYS A 128 -3.34 10.61 -2.44
CA CYS A 128 -3.68 10.32 -1.05
C CYS A 128 -2.42 10.03 -0.23
N LEU A 129 -1.46 9.25 -0.74
CA LEU A 129 -0.19 8.97 -0.08
C LEU A 129 0.61 10.25 0.22
N VAL A 130 0.65 11.19 -0.73
CA VAL A 130 1.32 12.48 -0.52
C VAL A 130 0.63 13.28 0.58
N GLN A 131 -0.71 13.30 0.57
CA GLN A 131 -1.52 14.00 1.57
C GLN A 131 -1.44 13.35 2.96
N ALA A 132 -1.21 12.03 3.03
CA ALA A 132 -1.16 11.24 4.26
C ALA A 132 -0.16 11.78 5.30
N GLY A 133 0.90 12.41 4.86
CA GLY A 133 1.84 13.10 5.75
C GLY A 133 1.26 14.21 6.62
N SER A 134 -0.01 14.61 6.43
CA SER A 134 -0.67 15.61 7.26
C SER A 134 -1.37 15.03 8.50
N TRP A 135 -1.62 13.72 8.54
CA TRP A 135 -2.28 13.05 9.68
C TRP A 135 -1.59 11.75 10.11
N MET A 136 -0.77 11.14 9.26
CA MET A 136 0.02 9.95 9.57
C MET A 136 1.42 10.31 10.08
N SER A 137 1.94 9.50 11.01
CA SER A 137 3.36 9.47 11.32
C SER A 137 4.17 9.05 10.08
N GLU A 138 5.50 9.20 10.11
CA GLU A 138 6.33 8.78 8.97
C GLU A 138 6.32 7.25 8.80
N LEU A 139 6.18 6.50 9.89
CA LEU A 139 6.13 5.04 9.85
C LEU A 139 4.80 4.55 9.26
N GLU A 140 3.67 5.08 9.71
CA GLU A 140 2.35 4.77 9.14
C GLU A 140 2.28 5.14 7.65
N GLN A 141 2.83 6.29 7.26
CA GLN A 141 2.89 6.67 5.84
C GLN A 141 3.82 5.75 5.03
N LEU A 142 4.89 5.22 5.63
CA LEU A 142 5.76 4.22 5.00
C LEU A 142 5.00 2.91 4.77
N GLU A 143 4.27 2.45 5.77
CA GLU A 143 3.40 1.26 5.69
C GLU A 143 2.34 1.42 4.60
N TYR A 144 1.64 2.55 4.59
CA TYR A 144 0.68 2.87 3.53
C TYR A 144 1.33 2.90 2.14
N GLY A 145 2.54 3.44 2.00
CA GLY A 145 3.29 3.40 0.76
C GLY A 145 3.60 1.98 0.26
N PHE A 146 3.94 1.07 1.17
CA PHE A 146 4.10 -0.35 0.83
C PHE A 146 2.77 -0.99 0.40
N GLU A 147 1.68 -0.72 1.13
CA GLU A 147 0.36 -1.25 0.82
C GLU A 147 -0.14 -0.82 -0.56
N VAL A 148 0.05 0.45 -0.92
CA VAL A 148 -0.32 0.98 -2.25
C VAL A 148 0.42 0.25 -3.38
N CYS A 149 1.67 -0.19 -3.12
CA CYS A 149 2.51 -0.92 -4.07
C CYS A 149 2.43 -2.45 -3.90
N ALA A 150 1.58 -2.96 -3.02
CA ALA A 150 1.49 -4.39 -2.70
C ALA A 150 0.59 -5.17 -3.67
N ARG A 151 0.69 -6.50 -3.59
CA ARG A 151 -0.22 -7.47 -4.20
C ARG A 151 -1.21 -8.04 -3.18
N TYR A 152 -1.54 -7.27 -2.18
CA TYR A 152 -2.58 -7.58 -1.21
C TYR A 152 -3.34 -6.30 -0.83
N HIS A 153 -4.45 -6.49 -0.16
CA HIS A 153 -5.26 -5.41 0.40
C HIS A 153 -5.61 -5.69 1.86
N LEU A 154 -5.43 -4.68 2.69
CA LEU A 154 -5.93 -4.66 4.06
C LEU A 154 -7.27 -3.95 4.11
N ASN A 155 -8.23 -4.51 4.83
CA ASN A 155 -9.38 -3.75 5.30
C ASN A 155 -9.06 -3.23 6.71
N HIS A 156 -8.57 -2.00 6.79
CA HIS A 156 -8.21 -1.37 8.07
C HIS A 156 -9.39 -1.15 9.03
N LEU A 157 -10.61 -1.38 8.57
CA LEU A 157 -11.84 -1.24 9.37
C LEU A 157 -12.38 -2.59 9.86
N SER A 158 -11.79 -3.70 9.43
CA SER A 158 -12.10 -5.05 9.87
C SER A 158 -10.86 -5.68 10.52
N SER A 159 -11.06 -6.48 11.56
CA SER A 159 -9.97 -7.11 12.30
C SER A 159 -9.34 -8.31 11.57
N ASP A 160 -9.95 -8.74 10.49
CA ASP A 160 -9.62 -10.03 9.89
C ASP A 160 -9.21 -9.88 8.42
N ASP A 161 -8.07 -10.49 8.13
CA ASP A 161 -7.52 -10.90 6.86
C ASP A 161 -7.24 -9.82 5.79
N TYR A 162 -6.13 -10.03 5.14
CA TYR A 162 -5.80 -9.39 3.87
C TYR A 162 -6.35 -10.25 2.72
N VAL A 163 -6.63 -9.58 1.61
CA VAL A 163 -7.05 -10.23 0.36
C VAL A 163 -5.93 -10.07 -0.66
N GLU A 164 -5.58 -11.15 -1.37
CA GLU A 164 -4.70 -11.05 -2.52
C GLU A 164 -5.31 -10.11 -3.56
N ALA A 165 -4.51 -9.23 -4.12
CA ALA A 165 -4.93 -8.23 -5.09
C ALA A 165 -3.84 -7.97 -6.13
N SER A 166 -4.23 -7.48 -7.29
CA SER A 166 -3.26 -6.97 -8.27
C SER A 166 -2.58 -5.72 -7.75
N GLN A 167 -1.28 -5.56 -8.03
CA GLN A 167 -0.55 -4.33 -7.74
C GLN A 167 -1.15 -3.17 -8.53
N ARG A 168 -1.52 -2.09 -7.84
CA ARG A 168 -2.17 -0.93 -8.46
C ARG A 168 -1.22 0.17 -8.87
N TYR A 169 -0.17 0.38 -8.10
CA TYR A 169 0.88 1.35 -8.36
C TYR A 169 2.24 0.70 -8.20
N ALA A 170 3.14 0.95 -9.14
CA ALA A 170 4.55 0.74 -8.90
C ALA A 170 5.13 1.93 -8.13
N VAL A 171 6.21 1.71 -7.39
CA VAL A 171 6.97 2.81 -6.74
C VAL A 171 7.38 3.87 -7.76
N ALA A 172 7.64 3.46 -9.00
CA ALA A 172 7.98 4.38 -10.10
C ALA A 172 6.84 5.37 -10.41
N ASP A 173 5.58 4.92 -10.41
CA ASP A 173 4.41 5.77 -10.65
C ASP A 173 4.25 6.82 -9.56
N LEU A 174 4.40 6.39 -8.29
CA LEU A 174 4.33 7.29 -7.14
C LEU A 174 5.46 8.34 -7.15
N ARG A 175 6.65 7.95 -7.59
CA ARG A 175 7.77 8.89 -7.78
C ARG A 175 7.50 9.87 -8.91
N ALA A 176 6.98 9.40 -10.03
CA ALA A 176 6.60 10.25 -11.16
C ALA A 176 5.56 11.30 -10.73
N PHE A 177 4.56 10.92 -9.94
CA PHE A 177 3.61 11.87 -9.35
C PHE A 177 4.32 12.94 -8.51
N CYS A 178 5.28 12.54 -7.66
CA CYS A 178 6.04 13.49 -6.84
C CYS A 178 6.90 14.44 -7.69
N GLU A 179 7.51 13.95 -8.76
CA GLU A 179 8.35 14.73 -9.67
C GLU A 179 7.53 15.72 -10.48
N GLN A 180 6.32 15.36 -10.89
CA GLN A 180 5.37 16.23 -11.59
C GLN A 180 4.78 17.32 -10.67
N ASN A 181 4.80 17.09 -9.36
CA ASN A 181 4.16 17.97 -8.37
C ASN A 181 5.13 18.51 -7.29
N PRO A 182 6.35 18.97 -7.61
CA PRO A 182 7.44 19.18 -6.64
C PRO A 182 7.14 20.24 -5.57
N SER A 183 6.23 21.17 -5.87
CA SER A 183 5.88 22.29 -4.98
C SER A 183 4.68 21.97 -4.07
N ARG A 184 4.04 20.81 -4.24
CA ARG A 184 2.84 20.48 -3.47
C ARG A 184 3.20 20.06 -2.04
N ARG A 185 2.31 20.44 -1.12
CA ARG A 185 2.47 20.09 0.30
C ARG A 185 2.50 18.57 0.47
N GLY A 186 3.50 18.07 1.21
CA GLY A 186 3.68 16.64 1.47
C GLY A 186 4.60 15.92 0.48
N VAL A 187 4.78 16.43 -0.74
CA VAL A 187 5.56 15.77 -1.80
C VAL A 187 7.01 15.48 -1.38
N LYS A 188 7.70 16.43 -0.75
CA LYS A 188 9.10 16.21 -0.30
C LYS A 188 9.21 15.04 0.69
N ARG A 189 8.23 14.93 1.60
CA ARG A 189 8.17 13.84 2.57
C ARG A 189 7.87 12.52 1.88
N ALA A 190 6.87 12.47 1.01
CA ALA A 190 6.52 11.29 0.24
C ALA A 190 7.67 10.81 -0.65
N ALA A 191 8.32 11.70 -1.41
CA ALA A 191 9.47 11.37 -2.24
C ALA A 191 10.66 10.80 -1.44
N SER A 192 10.91 11.32 -0.23
CA SER A 192 11.92 10.76 0.69
C SER A 192 11.54 9.37 1.20
N LEU A 193 10.28 9.16 1.50
CA LEU A 193 9.73 7.90 1.97
C LEU A 193 9.78 6.82 0.88
N LEU A 194 9.43 7.17 -0.37
CA LEU A 194 9.42 6.26 -1.53
C LEU A 194 10.81 5.69 -1.88
N LYS A 195 11.90 6.23 -1.35
CA LYS A 195 13.24 5.61 -1.45
C LYS A 195 13.34 4.29 -0.68
N ARG A 196 12.45 4.07 0.28
CA ARG A 196 12.41 2.90 1.17
C ARG A 196 11.31 1.90 0.78
N VAL A 197 10.26 2.35 0.10
CA VAL A 197 9.18 1.48 -0.40
C VAL A 197 9.70 0.58 -1.52
N LYS A 198 9.18 -0.64 -1.56
CA LYS A 198 9.44 -1.65 -2.59
C LYS A 198 8.12 -2.17 -3.15
N ASP A 199 8.18 -2.64 -4.38
CA ASP A 199 7.03 -3.18 -5.11
C ASP A 199 6.69 -4.61 -4.71
N ALA A 200 5.42 -4.96 -4.88
CA ALA A 200 4.95 -6.33 -5.00
C ALA A 200 5.06 -7.20 -3.75
N ALA A 201 5.02 -6.63 -2.53
CA ALA A 201 4.81 -7.43 -1.33
C ALA A 201 3.52 -8.25 -1.47
N ARG A 202 3.54 -9.53 -1.09
CA ARG A 202 2.42 -10.47 -1.25
C ARG A 202 1.60 -10.64 0.02
N SER A 203 2.15 -10.21 1.16
CA SER A 203 1.47 -10.29 2.45
C SER A 203 1.82 -9.10 3.36
N PRO A 204 0.95 -8.79 4.33
CA PRO A 204 1.24 -7.78 5.34
C PRO A 204 2.51 -8.09 6.14
N MET A 205 2.81 -9.36 6.36
CA MET A 205 3.98 -9.78 7.14
C MET A 205 5.29 -9.63 6.36
N GLU A 206 5.28 -9.81 5.03
CA GLU A 206 6.41 -9.42 4.18
C GLU A 206 6.66 -7.91 4.29
N THR A 207 5.59 -7.10 4.22
CA THR A 207 5.68 -5.65 4.42
C THR A 207 6.24 -5.30 5.80
N ALA A 208 5.73 -5.90 6.87
CA ALA A 208 6.23 -5.68 8.23
C ALA A 208 7.72 -6.04 8.35
N THR A 209 8.11 -7.18 7.77
CA THR A 209 9.51 -7.64 7.71
C THR A 209 10.39 -6.62 6.97
N ALA A 210 9.93 -6.12 5.84
CA ALA A 210 10.67 -5.10 5.09
C ALA A 210 10.79 -3.78 5.86
N ILE A 211 9.70 -3.32 6.48
CA ILE A 211 9.70 -2.09 7.29
C ILE A 211 10.73 -2.18 8.40
N MET A 212 10.86 -3.32 9.09
CA MET A 212 11.91 -3.53 10.09
C MET A 212 13.31 -3.28 9.53
N VAL A 213 13.55 -3.63 8.28
CA VAL A 213 14.86 -3.45 7.63
C VAL A 213 15.05 -2.02 7.11
N VAL A 214 14.04 -1.45 6.43
CA VAL A 214 14.20 -0.19 5.71
C VAL A 214 13.83 1.06 6.53
N ALA A 215 13.03 0.94 7.59
CA ALA A 215 12.69 2.08 8.44
C ALA A 215 13.92 2.67 9.11
N LYS A 216 13.90 3.97 9.39
CA LYS A 216 15.03 4.66 10.03
C LYS A 216 15.32 4.05 11.41
N ARG A 217 16.59 4.07 11.81
CA ARG A 217 16.99 3.64 13.17
C ARG A 217 16.25 4.40 14.27
N SER A 218 15.99 5.69 14.07
CA SER A 218 15.17 6.50 14.99
C SER A 218 13.70 6.06 15.10
N GLN A 219 13.24 5.23 14.17
CA GLN A 219 11.90 4.64 14.14
C GLN A 219 11.90 3.14 14.55
N GLY A 220 13.05 2.64 15.01
CA GLY A 220 13.22 1.24 15.41
C GLY A 220 13.63 0.30 14.27
N GLY A 221 13.85 0.77 13.05
CA GLY A 221 14.32 -0.04 11.92
C GLY A 221 15.84 -0.10 11.82
N LEU A 222 16.34 -0.87 10.86
CA LEU A 222 17.78 -1.00 10.60
C LEU A 222 18.35 0.12 9.70
N GLY A 223 17.49 0.87 9.00
CA GLY A 223 17.88 1.94 8.08
C GLY A 223 18.53 1.46 6.78
N TYR A 224 18.37 0.18 6.44
CA TYR A 224 18.97 -0.41 5.25
C TYR A 224 17.96 -0.49 4.10
N THR A 225 18.17 0.29 3.04
CA THR A 225 17.19 0.45 1.95
C THR A 225 17.48 -0.37 0.69
N ARG A 226 18.65 -1.03 0.62
CA ARG A 226 19.05 -1.84 -0.54
C ARG A 226 18.60 -3.30 -0.37
N VAL A 227 17.28 -3.50 -0.39
CA VAL A 227 16.63 -4.82 -0.36
C VAL A 227 15.79 -5.01 -1.61
N GLU A 228 15.57 -6.27 -1.96
CA GLU A 228 14.70 -6.74 -3.02
C GLU A 228 13.60 -7.59 -2.41
N PHE A 229 12.38 -7.53 -2.98
CA PHE A 229 11.29 -8.42 -2.62
C PHE A 229 11.20 -9.59 -3.59
N ASN A 230 10.74 -10.73 -3.08
CA ASN A 230 10.46 -11.93 -3.87
C ASN A 230 11.64 -12.25 -4.80
N HIS A 231 12.87 -12.17 -4.24
CA HIS A 231 14.08 -12.41 -5.01
C HIS A 231 14.14 -13.85 -5.50
N ARG A 232 14.10 -14.03 -6.82
CA ARG A 232 14.13 -15.34 -7.45
C ARG A 232 15.55 -15.92 -7.46
N VAL A 233 15.66 -17.15 -6.98
CA VAL A 233 16.88 -17.95 -6.98
C VAL A 233 16.62 -19.21 -7.81
N ASP A 234 17.15 -19.30 -9.01
CA ASP A 234 17.04 -20.50 -9.82
C ASP A 234 17.86 -21.65 -9.21
N VAL A 235 17.31 -22.86 -9.18
CA VAL A 235 17.99 -24.06 -8.67
C VAL A 235 18.89 -24.62 -9.75
N PRO A 236 20.23 -24.58 -9.58
CA PRO A 236 21.18 -25.16 -10.54
C PRO A 236 20.96 -26.66 -10.72
N ASN A 237 21.35 -27.18 -11.87
CA ASN A 237 21.15 -28.60 -12.21
C ASN A 237 21.79 -29.58 -11.21
N GLU A 238 22.92 -29.21 -10.63
CA GLU A 238 23.60 -29.95 -9.56
C GLU A 238 22.83 -30.06 -8.25
N PHE A 239 21.83 -29.23 -8.03
CA PHE A 239 20.98 -29.25 -6.83
C PHE A 239 19.58 -29.79 -7.07
N LYS A 240 19.21 -30.13 -8.33
CA LYS A 240 17.87 -30.64 -8.66
C LYS A 240 17.50 -31.96 -7.98
N TYR A 241 18.51 -32.71 -7.52
CA TYR A 241 18.27 -33.92 -6.74
C TYR A 241 17.86 -33.65 -5.30
N LEU A 242 18.12 -32.43 -4.79
CA LEU A 242 17.72 -31.99 -3.43
C LEU A 242 16.39 -31.27 -3.40
N ALA A 243 15.95 -30.70 -4.52
CA ALA A 243 14.71 -29.92 -4.58
C ALA A 243 13.94 -30.21 -5.86
N LYS A 244 12.62 -30.42 -5.72
CA LYS A 244 11.72 -30.62 -6.87
C LYS A 244 11.42 -29.32 -7.61
N ALA A 245 11.54 -28.17 -6.93
CA ALA A 245 11.31 -26.86 -7.52
C ALA A 245 12.44 -26.44 -8.46
N GLY A 246 12.08 -25.76 -9.54
CA GLY A 246 13.07 -25.18 -10.48
C GLY A 246 13.67 -23.87 -9.99
N TYR A 247 13.00 -23.20 -9.04
CA TYR A 247 13.47 -21.97 -8.42
C TYR A 247 12.85 -21.80 -7.02
N PHE A 248 13.45 -20.92 -6.23
CA PHE A 248 12.90 -20.42 -4.98
C PHE A 248 12.74 -18.90 -5.03
N GLU A 249 11.94 -18.35 -4.15
CA GLU A 249 11.81 -16.90 -3.95
C GLU A 249 12.11 -16.58 -2.49
N ILE A 250 12.86 -15.52 -2.25
CA ILE A 250 13.20 -15.01 -0.91
C ILE A 250 12.38 -13.75 -0.68
N ASP A 251 11.57 -13.70 0.39
CA ASP A 251 10.62 -12.61 0.66
C ASP A 251 11.32 -11.24 0.70
N VAL A 252 12.37 -11.11 1.50
CA VAL A 252 13.20 -9.90 1.60
C VAL A 252 14.66 -10.28 1.47
N TYR A 253 15.32 -9.81 0.43
CA TYR A 253 16.72 -10.13 0.15
C TYR A 253 17.60 -8.88 0.19
N ALA A 254 18.75 -8.99 0.87
CA ALA A 254 19.78 -7.96 0.93
C ALA A 254 21.01 -8.40 0.10
N PRO A 255 21.12 -7.99 -1.18
CA PRO A 255 22.15 -8.50 -2.11
C PRO A 255 23.58 -8.30 -1.62
N ALA A 256 23.89 -7.15 -1.00
CA ALA A 256 25.25 -6.82 -0.58
C ALA A 256 25.82 -7.76 0.50
N SER A 257 24.96 -8.45 1.25
CA SER A 257 25.36 -9.38 2.31
C SER A 257 25.00 -10.83 2.01
N GLY A 258 24.24 -11.08 0.92
CA GLY A 258 23.67 -12.40 0.63
C GLY A 258 22.65 -12.85 1.70
N THR A 259 22.02 -11.92 2.42
CA THR A 259 21.09 -12.25 3.50
C THR A 259 19.66 -12.27 2.98
N GLY A 260 18.99 -13.41 3.14
CA GLY A 260 17.56 -13.59 2.92
C GLY A 260 16.81 -13.58 4.25
N ILE A 261 15.66 -12.93 4.28
CA ILE A 261 14.78 -12.87 5.45
C ILE A 261 13.41 -13.33 4.98
N GLU A 262 12.82 -14.26 5.71
CA GLU A 262 11.51 -14.84 5.42
C GLU A 262 10.62 -14.78 6.64
N TYR A 263 9.34 -14.66 6.39
CA TYR A 263 8.32 -14.79 7.43
C TYR A 263 7.61 -16.14 7.29
N ASN A 264 7.67 -16.93 8.36
CA ASN A 264 6.89 -18.17 8.47
C ASN A 264 5.76 -17.97 9.48
N GLY A 265 4.54 -17.80 8.96
CA GLY A 265 3.32 -17.58 9.74
C GLY A 265 2.62 -18.88 10.21
N SER A 266 3.06 -20.03 9.72
CA SER A 266 2.37 -21.29 10.00
C SER A 266 2.75 -21.83 11.38
N ASP A 267 1.87 -21.65 12.37
CA ASP A 267 1.87 -22.41 13.62
C ASP A 267 1.39 -23.87 13.41
N HIS A 268 1.03 -24.26 12.17
CA HIS A 268 0.53 -25.58 11.85
C HIS A 268 1.64 -26.46 11.28
N LEU A 269 2.09 -27.38 12.11
CA LEU A 269 3.03 -28.47 11.83
C LEU A 269 2.47 -29.46 10.76
N ASP A 270 2.43 -29.03 9.53
CA ASP A 270 2.25 -29.97 8.40
C ASP A 270 3.60 -30.57 8.04
N LYS A 271 3.77 -31.88 8.31
CA LYS A 271 5.05 -32.59 8.10
C LYS A 271 5.55 -32.53 6.66
N GLN A 272 4.66 -32.40 5.68
CA GLN A 272 5.06 -32.29 4.26
C GLN A 272 5.63 -30.91 3.93
N ARG A 273 5.04 -29.84 4.48
CA ARG A 273 5.61 -28.47 4.38
C ARG A 273 6.97 -28.37 5.04
N SER A 274 7.11 -28.95 6.24
CA SER A 274 8.39 -28.97 6.98
C SER A 274 9.54 -29.65 6.19
N ALA A 275 9.26 -30.72 5.45
CA ALA A 275 10.28 -31.39 4.62
C ALA A 275 10.68 -30.50 3.40
N SER A 276 9.71 -29.92 2.73
CA SER A 276 9.97 -29.01 1.58
C SER A 276 10.74 -27.75 2.01
N ASP A 277 10.41 -27.19 3.20
CA ASP A 277 11.12 -26.03 3.73
C ASP A 277 12.57 -26.38 4.09
N ALA A 278 12.82 -27.58 4.62
CA ALA A 278 14.18 -28.05 4.92
C ALA A 278 15.01 -28.27 3.65
N GLU A 279 14.41 -28.85 2.59
CA GLU A 279 15.06 -28.99 1.28
C GLU A 279 15.42 -27.61 0.71
N ARG A 280 14.48 -26.68 0.73
CA ARG A 280 14.69 -25.29 0.27
C ARG A 280 15.82 -24.60 1.01
N MET A 281 15.80 -24.66 2.35
CA MET A 281 16.84 -24.05 3.20
C MET A 281 18.21 -24.68 2.95
N THR A 282 18.28 -26.00 2.68
CA THR A 282 19.51 -26.70 2.37
C THR A 282 20.11 -26.18 1.04
N VAL A 283 19.30 -26.05 0.00
CA VAL A 283 19.76 -25.55 -1.30
C VAL A 283 20.19 -24.09 -1.19
N LEU A 284 19.38 -23.22 -0.58
CA LEU A 284 19.74 -21.81 -0.41
C LEU A 284 21.05 -21.63 0.38
N SER A 285 21.24 -22.42 1.45
CA SER A 285 22.49 -22.39 2.21
C SER A 285 23.69 -22.87 1.38
N ALA A 286 23.53 -23.93 0.58
CA ALA A 286 24.59 -24.44 -0.30
C ALA A 286 24.95 -23.43 -1.39
N LEU A 287 24.00 -22.62 -1.83
CA LEU A 287 24.20 -21.50 -2.77
C LEU A 287 24.80 -20.25 -2.09
N GLY A 288 25.06 -20.29 -0.78
CA GLY A 288 25.71 -19.21 -0.04
C GLY A 288 24.79 -18.15 0.52
N PHE A 289 23.46 -18.34 0.45
CA PHE A 289 22.50 -17.42 1.07
C PHE A 289 22.49 -17.59 2.59
N ARG A 290 22.47 -16.47 3.31
CA ARG A 290 22.30 -16.43 4.77
C ARG A 290 20.84 -16.26 5.09
N MET A 291 20.11 -17.33 5.32
CA MET A 291 18.68 -17.27 5.58
C MET A 291 18.37 -17.03 7.03
N ILE A 292 17.46 -16.09 7.31
CA ILE A 292 16.86 -15.80 8.62
C ILE A 292 15.35 -15.95 8.48
N VAL A 293 14.78 -16.84 9.28
CA VAL A 293 13.33 -17.06 9.29
C VAL A 293 12.75 -16.38 10.54
N LEU A 294 11.75 -15.53 10.32
CA LEU A 294 10.97 -14.87 11.35
C LEU A 294 9.66 -15.60 11.54
N THR A 295 9.16 -15.62 12.77
CA THR A 295 7.89 -16.29 13.13
C THR A 295 6.91 -15.30 13.75
N GLY A 296 5.62 -15.64 13.76
CA GLY A 296 4.57 -14.83 14.41
C GLY A 296 4.88 -14.56 15.89
N THR A 297 5.42 -15.55 16.59
CA THR A 297 5.82 -15.39 18.01
C THR A 297 6.89 -14.31 18.20
N GLN A 298 7.83 -14.16 17.26
CA GLN A 298 8.85 -13.11 17.35
C GLN A 298 8.26 -11.73 17.14
N PHE A 299 7.27 -11.59 16.25
CA PHE A 299 6.54 -10.32 16.07
C PHE A 299 5.66 -9.98 17.28
N ALA A 300 5.04 -10.96 17.92
CA ALA A 300 4.17 -10.76 19.07
C ALA A 300 4.92 -10.31 20.35
N HIS A 301 6.23 -10.54 20.44
CA HIS A 301 7.03 -10.28 21.64
C HIS A 301 8.19 -9.32 21.38
N GLN A 302 8.10 -8.10 21.90
CA GLN A 302 9.08 -7.03 21.68
C GLN A 302 10.54 -7.46 21.90
N LEU A 303 10.85 -8.22 22.96
CA LEU A 303 12.21 -8.68 23.22
C LEU A 303 12.70 -9.68 22.17
N GLN A 304 11.82 -10.57 21.71
CA GLN A 304 12.16 -11.54 20.66
C GLN A 304 12.35 -10.85 19.32
N LEU A 305 11.48 -9.89 18.98
CA LEU A 305 11.62 -9.06 17.79
C LEU A 305 12.96 -8.31 17.80
N HIS A 306 13.32 -7.68 18.92
CA HIS A 306 14.61 -6.98 19.03
C HIS A 306 15.81 -7.92 18.85
N ARG A 307 15.76 -9.14 19.39
CA ARG A 307 16.80 -10.16 19.17
C ARG A 307 16.88 -10.58 17.70
N ALA A 308 15.75 -10.77 17.05
CA ALA A 308 15.68 -11.11 15.63
C ALA A 308 16.27 -9.97 14.77
N MET A 309 15.93 -8.71 15.05
CA MET A 309 16.51 -7.55 14.37
C MET A 309 18.03 -7.46 14.55
N ASN A 310 18.54 -7.74 15.75
CA ASN A 310 19.99 -7.77 15.99
C ASN A 310 20.66 -8.88 15.19
N ALA A 311 20.04 -10.05 15.08
CA ALA A 311 20.56 -11.16 14.26
C ALA A 311 20.59 -10.78 12.76
N ILE A 312 19.53 -10.13 12.26
CA ILE A 312 19.49 -9.60 10.89
C ILE A 312 20.59 -8.55 10.67
N ALA A 313 20.72 -7.58 11.57
CA ALA A 313 21.75 -6.56 11.49
C ALA A 313 23.16 -7.17 11.44
N LEU A 314 23.43 -8.17 12.27
CA LEU A 314 24.71 -8.88 12.29
C LEU A 314 24.97 -9.63 10.99
N ALA A 315 23.97 -10.37 10.49
CA ALA A 315 24.07 -11.10 9.22
C ALA A 315 24.31 -10.17 8.02
N MET A 316 23.72 -8.98 8.06
CA MET A 316 23.89 -7.93 7.04
C MET A 316 25.18 -7.10 7.21
N GLY A 317 25.97 -7.35 8.28
CA GLY A 317 27.18 -6.58 8.58
C GLY A 317 26.90 -5.12 8.99
N LEU A 318 25.72 -4.86 9.53
CA LEU A 318 25.34 -3.54 10.04
C LEU A 318 25.82 -3.37 11.50
N LYS A 319 26.49 -2.25 11.77
CA LYS A 319 26.97 -1.87 13.10
C LYS A 319 25.94 -1.04 13.86
#